data_6a2adfb09aa554cc21b99db2a31d0904
#
_entry.id   6a2adfb09aa554cc21b99db2a31d0904
#
_cell.length_a   1.000
_cell.length_b   1.000
_cell.length_c   1.000
_cell.angle_alpha   90.00
_cell.angle_beta   90.00
_cell.angle_gamma   90.00
#
_symmetry.space_group_name_H-M   'P 1'
#
loop_
_entity.id
_entity.type
_entity.pdbx_description
1 polymer ?
#
loop_
_entity_poly.entity_id
_entity_poly.type
_entity_poly.pdbx_seq_one_letter_code
_entity_poly.pdbx_strand_id
1 'polypeptide(L)'
;FGGTAFGDIALVPGQWLRHPRGIRDVTEWYMSTLSRCDYVYEVFSRQCDIALANLEKIHAVVGGLVTATFTTGTDFGTQHGPFISRDAYRDLYMPFHRRVNDWMHKNTPWKSFIHSCGSIRPLIEDFIEAGFDILNPVQCSACNMDPQQLKDQYGAALTFWGGGVDTQHTLPFGTPEEVATQVRDRLGIFGHGGGFVFNTVHNVQAGIPVDNLRALYDTVIAARPL
;
A
#
# COMPACT_ATOMS: atom_id res chain seq x y z
N PHE A 1 -8.50 0.75 7.97
CA PHE A 1 -8.64 -0.12 9.13
C PHE A 1 -7.47 -1.07 9.13
N GLY A 2 -6.48 -0.88 9.98
CA GLY A 2 -5.43 -1.84 10.26
C GLY A 2 -6.01 -3.07 10.97
N GLY A 3 -6.90 -3.79 10.28
CA GLY A 3 -7.77 -4.77 10.91
C GLY A 3 -7.11 -6.07 11.32
N THR A 4 -5.92 -6.37 10.78
CA THR A 4 -5.30 -7.68 11.00
C THR A 4 -4.31 -7.70 12.15
N ALA A 5 -3.89 -6.55 12.67
CA ALA A 5 -2.79 -6.43 13.65
C ALA A 5 -1.46 -7.04 13.17
N PHE A 6 -1.29 -7.19 11.86
CA PHE A 6 -0.09 -7.74 11.25
C PHE A 6 0.64 -6.70 10.40
N GLY A 7 1.94 -6.64 10.51
CA GLY A 7 2.82 -6.08 9.49
C GLY A 7 3.30 -4.66 9.67
N ASP A 8 2.67 -3.83 10.49
CA ASP A 8 3.08 -2.42 10.65
C ASP A 8 4.22 -2.23 11.68
N ILE A 9 5.00 -3.26 11.91
CA ILE A 9 6.05 -3.27 12.95
C ILE A 9 7.16 -2.27 12.62
N ALA A 10 7.51 -2.15 11.35
CA ALA A 10 8.51 -1.20 10.90
C ALA A 10 8.07 0.26 11.05
N LEU A 11 6.77 0.51 11.09
CA LEU A 11 6.18 1.84 11.18
C LEU A 11 5.64 2.18 12.57
N VAL A 12 6.37 1.75 13.60
CA VAL A 12 6.07 2.21 14.95
C VAL A 12 4.79 1.65 15.55
N PRO A 13 4.70 0.34 15.75
CA PRO A 13 3.64 -0.17 16.59
C PRO A 13 3.74 0.49 17.96
N GLY A 14 2.69 1.15 18.34
CA GLY A 14 2.60 1.69 19.66
C GLY A 14 3.09 3.12 19.88
N GLN A 15 3.23 3.90 18.83
CA GLN A 15 3.37 5.36 18.93
C GLN A 15 2.33 5.97 19.86
N TRP A 16 1.13 5.39 19.89
CA TRP A 16 0.00 5.78 20.71
C TRP A 16 -0.06 5.09 22.07
N LEU A 17 0.79 4.10 22.31
CA LEU A 17 0.84 3.39 23.58
C LEU A 17 1.67 4.20 24.59
N ARG A 18 1.18 4.28 25.83
CA ARG A 18 1.86 4.99 26.92
C ARG A 18 3.24 4.38 27.22
N HIS A 19 3.37 3.06 27.07
CA HIS A 19 4.60 2.31 27.27
C HIS A 19 4.81 1.33 26.11
N PRO A 20 5.21 1.81 24.94
CA PRO A 20 5.39 0.97 23.76
C PRO A 20 6.60 0.05 23.91
N ARG A 21 6.45 -1.20 23.46
CA ARG A 21 7.50 -2.22 23.48
C ARG A 21 7.95 -2.56 22.07
N GLY A 22 9.11 -3.19 21.94
CA GLY A 22 9.67 -3.63 20.67
C GLY A 22 10.62 -2.63 20.04
N ILE A 23 11.11 -2.96 18.85
CA ILE A 23 11.99 -2.11 18.05
C ILE A 23 11.15 -0.99 17.46
N ARG A 24 11.59 0.25 17.59
CA ARG A 24 10.80 1.44 17.24
C ARG A 24 11.52 2.40 16.31
N ASP A 25 12.83 2.27 16.24
CA ASP A 25 13.63 2.97 15.28
C ASP A 25 13.61 2.22 13.94
N VAL A 26 13.35 2.93 12.84
CA VAL A 26 13.22 2.34 11.50
C VAL A 26 14.54 1.69 11.06
N THR A 27 15.66 2.33 11.35
CA THR A 27 17.00 1.82 11.02
C THR A 27 17.25 0.53 11.79
N GLU A 28 17.01 0.55 13.11
CA GLU A 28 17.17 -0.64 13.96
C GLU A 28 16.27 -1.78 13.50
N TRP A 29 15.03 -1.48 13.07
CA TRP A 29 14.12 -2.47 12.53
C TRP A 29 14.70 -3.14 11.29
N TYR A 30 15.08 -2.38 10.26
CA TYR A 30 15.62 -2.95 9.03
C TYR A 30 16.97 -3.64 9.24
N MET A 31 17.82 -3.15 10.14
CA MET A 31 19.03 -3.86 10.56
C MET A 31 18.70 -5.21 11.22
N SER A 32 17.60 -5.30 11.92
CA SER A 32 17.16 -6.56 12.55
C SER A 32 16.73 -7.62 11.56
N THR A 33 16.26 -7.23 10.37
CA THR A 33 15.94 -8.18 9.30
C THR A 33 17.17 -8.89 8.71
N LEU A 34 18.37 -8.42 9.05
CA LEU A 34 19.65 -9.02 8.66
C LEU A 34 20.36 -9.69 9.85
N SER A 35 20.29 -9.09 11.03
CA SER A 35 21.10 -9.48 12.19
C SER A 35 20.35 -10.29 13.25
N ARG A 36 19.00 -10.27 13.21
CA ARG A 36 18.12 -10.91 14.19
C ARG A 36 16.92 -11.60 13.51
N CYS A 37 17.18 -12.31 12.41
CA CYS A 37 16.13 -12.91 11.58
C CYS A 37 15.21 -13.84 12.38
N ASP A 38 15.75 -14.67 13.27
CA ASP A 38 14.96 -15.58 14.10
C ASP A 38 13.99 -14.82 15.02
N TYR A 39 14.44 -13.71 15.60
CA TYR A 39 13.60 -12.85 16.42
C TYR A 39 12.47 -12.22 15.59
N VAL A 40 12.78 -11.69 14.40
CA VAL A 40 11.79 -11.09 13.49
C VAL A 40 10.77 -12.14 13.08
N TYR A 41 11.23 -13.33 12.72
CA TYR A 41 10.38 -14.45 12.32
C TYR A 41 9.41 -14.86 13.44
N GLU A 42 9.90 -15.02 14.66
CA GLU A 42 9.07 -15.37 15.83
C GLU A 42 8.02 -14.28 16.12
N VAL A 43 8.40 -13.00 16.04
CA VAL A 43 7.47 -11.88 16.20
C VAL A 43 6.37 -11.93 15.16
N PHE A 44 6.72 -12.10 13.88
CA PHE A 44 5.74 -12.20 12.80
C PHE A 44 4.85 -13.42 12.90
N SER A 45 5.40 -14.57 13.32
CA SER A 45 4.60 -15.78 13.53
C SER A 45 3.49 -15.53 14.54
N ARG A 46 3.83 -14.97 15.70
CA ARG A 46 2.84 -14.64 16.75
C ARG A 46 1.83 -13.61 16.31
N GLN A 47 2.27 -12.55 15.61
CA GLN A 47 1.36 -11.55 15.10
C GLN A 47 0.42 -12.11 14.03
N CYS A 48 0.91 -12.99 13.18
CA CYS A 48 0.10 -13.66 12.19
C CYS A 48 -1.01 -14.52 12.83
N ASP A 49 -0.69 -15.27 13.90
CA ASP A 49 -1.69 -16.04 14.62
C ASP A 49 -2.78 -15.15 15.24
N ILE A 50 -2.38 -14.00 15.80
CA ILE A 50 -3.32 -13.00 16.32
C ILE A 50 -4.17 -12.40 15.18
N ALA A 51 -3.55 -12.08 14.05
CA ALA A 51 -4.24 -11.54 12.90
C ALA A 51 -5.31 -12.50 12.36
N LEU A 52 -4.99 -13.78 12.23
CA LEU A 52 -5.93 -14.81 11.80
C LEU A 52 -7.11 -14.95 12.76
N ALA A 53 -6.85 -15.02 14.06
CA ALA A 53 -7.90 -15.06 15.08
C ALA A 53 -8.78 -13.80 15.10
N ASN A 54 -8.21 -12.63 14.76
CA ASN A 54 -8.96 -11.40 14.64
C ASN A 54 -9.81 -11.37 13.35
N LEU A 55 -9.26 -11.85 12.23
CA LEU A 55 -10.00 -11.95 10.96
C LEU A 55 -11.25 -12.80 11.09
N GLU A 56 -11.19 -13.93 11.79
CA GLU A 56 -12.36 -14.75 12.07
C GLU A 56 -13.46 -13.97 12.79
N LYS A 57 -13.10 -13.22 13.84
CA LYS A 57 -14.04 -12.39 14.60
C LYS A 57 -14.59 -11.24 13.78
N ILE A 58 -13.74 -10.56 13.02
CA ILE A 58 -14.14 -9.45 12.16
C ILE A 58 -15.11 -9.97 11.09
N HIS A 59 -14.76 -11.06 10.42
CA HIS A 59 -15.62 -11.66 9.38
C HIS A 59 -16.97 -12.08 9.94
N ALA A 60 -17.02 -12.65 11.14
CA ALA A 60 -18.28 -13.03 11.78
C ALA A 60 -19.24 -11.82 12.04
N VAL A 61 -18.67 -10.62 12.19
CA VAL A 61 -19.46 -9.39 12.44
C VAL A 61 -19.79 -8.65 11.15
N VAL A 62 -18.81 -8.46 10.27
CA VAL A 62 -19.00 -7.59 9.08
C VAL A 62 -19.34 -8.36 7.81
N GLY A 63 -18.98 -9.65 7.72
CA GLY A 63 -19.36 -10.53 6.61
C GLY A 63 -19.17 -9.90 5.23
N GLY A 64 -20.23 -9.88 4.46
CA GLY A 64 -20.27 -9.30 3.09
C GLY A 64 -20.41 -7.77 3.03
N LEU A 65 -20.43 -7.05 4.14
CA LEU A 65 -20.49 -5.58 4.16
C LEU A 65 -19.19 -4.92 3.71
N VAL A 66 -18.09 -5.68 3.65
CA VAL A 66 -16.74 -5.22 3.30
C VAL A 66 -16.29 -5.93 2.04
N THR A 67 -15.64 -5.18 1.13
CA THR A 67 -15.08 -5.71 -0.13
C THR A 67 -13.56 -5.77 -0.13
N ALA A 68 -12.90 -4.93 0.65
CA ALA A 68 -11.44 -4.88 0.75
C ALA A 68 -10.99 -4.71 2.20
N THR A 69 -9.88 -5.32 2.54
CA THR A 69 -9.30 -5.29 3.88
C THR A 69 -7.86 -4.82 3.82
N PHE A 70 -7.56 -3.77 4.56
CA PHE A 70 -6.20 -3.28 4.75
C PHE A 70 -5.41 -4.34 5.54
N THR A 71 -4.47 -5.00 4.88
CA THR A 71 -3.69 -6.10 5.47
C THR A 71 -2.44 -5.58 6.14
N THR A 72 -1.68 -4.72 5.46
CA THR A 72 -0.44 -4.14 5.99
C THR A 72 -0.15 -2.77 5.39
N GLY A 73 0.48 -1.89 6.19
CA GLY A 73 0.98 -0.58 5.80
C GLY A 73 2.49 -0.46 5.93
N THR A 74 3.23 -1.56 5.82
CA THR A 74 4.68 -1.53 5.90
C THR A 74 5.29 -0.89 4.66
N ASP A 75 5.97 0.25 4.83
CA ASP A 75 6.73 0.89 3.77
C ASP A 75 8.03 0.13 3.49
N PHE A 76 8.10 -0.49 2.33
CA PHE A 76 9.29 -1.19 1.85
C PHE A 76 10.19 -0.34 0.96
N GLY A 77 9.72 0.83 0.49
CA GLY A 77 10.41 1.64 -0.49
C GLY A 77 10.93 2.99 0.04
N THR A 78 12.11 3.36 -0.44
CA THR A 78 12.62 4.74 -0.43
C THR A 78 12.28 5.44 -1.74
N GLN A 79 12.74 6.68 -1.95
CA GLN A 79 12.63 7.35 -3.26
C GLN A 79 13.43 6.64 -4.36
N HIS A 80 14.46 5.86 -4.01
CA HIS A 80 15.43 5.30 -4.95
C HIS A 80 15.37 3.78 -5.10
N GLY A 81 14.81 3.06 -4.12
CA GLY A 81 14.72 1.60 -4.11
C GLY A 81 14.18 1.05 -2.80
N PRO A 82 14.04 -0.27 -2.69
CA PRO A 82 13.58 -0.91 -1.46
C PRO A 82 14.55 -0.76 -0.29
N PHE A 83 14.00 -0.73 0.94
CA PHE A 83 14.76 -0.82 2.19
C PHE A 83 15.37 -2.20 2.42
N ILE A 84 14.78 -3.25 1.86
CA ILE A 84 15.21 -4.64 2.02
C ILE A 84 15.40 -5.30 0.66
N SER A 85 16.20 -6.35 0.61
CA SER A 85 16.32 -7.16 -0.58
C SER A 85 15.06 -7.99 -0.84
N ARG A 86 14.89 -8.43 -2.08
CA ARG A 86 13.81 -9.33 -2.48
C ARG A 86 13.86 -10.65 -1.66
N ASP A 87 15.06 -11.17 -1.43
CA ASP A 87 15.26 -12.40 -0.64
C ASP A 87 14.82 -12.19 0.81
N ALA A 88 15.20 -11.08 1.44
CA ALA A 88 14.77 -10.76 2.80
C ALA A 88 13.24 -10.60 2.92
N TYR A 89 12.58 -10.04 1.91
CA TYR A 89 11.11 -10.02 1.87
C TYR A 89 10.54 -11.45 1.79
N ARG A 90 11.05 -12.27 0.89
CA ARG A 90 10.59 -13.65 0.68
C ARG A 90 10.78 -14.53 1.90
N ASP A 91 11.87 -14.34 2.62
CA ASP A 91 12.19 -15.15 3.80
C ASP A 91 11.43 -14.72 5.05
N LEU A 92 11.27 -13.39 5.26
CA LEU A 92 10.79 -12.87 6.54
C LEU A 92 9.34 -12.35 6.50
N TYR A 93 8.85 -11.82 5.37
CA TYR A 93 7.53 -11.20 5.29
C TYR A 93 6.53 -12.05 4.50
N MET A 94 6.93 -12.50 3.34
CA MET A 94 6.07 -13.19 2.39
C MET A 94 5.34 -14.41 2.97
N PRO A 95 5.95 -15.28 3.78
CA PRO A 95 5.26 -16.44 4.36
C PRO A 95 4.05 -16.04 5.21
N PHE A 96 4.16 -14.94 5.94
CA PHE A 96 3.09 -14.45 6.83
C PHE A 96 2.04 -13.66 6.07
N HIS A 97 2.44 -12.83 5.11
CA HIS A 97 1.50 -12.18 4.19
C HIS A 97 0.64 -13.21 3.47
N ARG A 98 1.28 -14.26 2.93
CA ARG A 98 0.57 -15.36 2.26
C ARG A 98 -0.41 -16.06 3.20
N ARG A 99 -0.03 -16.39 4.42
CA ARG A 99 -0.93 -17.02 5.39
C ARG A 99 -2.19 -16.19 5.64
N VAL A 100 -2.05 -14.88 5.80
CA VAL A 100 -3.17 -13.96 6.02
C VAL A 100 -4.04 -13.84 4.76
N ASN A 101 -3.43 -13.66 3.60
CA ASN A 101 -4.13 -13.50 2.33
C ASN A 101 -4.84 -14.79 1.90
N ASP A 102 -4.21 -15.95 2.05
CA ASP A 102 -4.82 -17.26 1.79
C ASP A 102 -6.04 -17.49 2.67
N TRP A 103 -5.95 -17.13 3.95
CA TRP A 103 -7.12 -17.23 4.84
C TRP A 103 -8.26 -16.34 4.35
N MET A 104 -7.99 -15.09 3.98
CA MET A 104 -8.99 -14.16 3.46
C MET A 104 -9.63 -14.68 2.19
N HIS A 105 -8.84 -15.07 1.21
CA HIS A 105 -9.35 -15.57 -0.08
C HIS A 105 -10.17 -16.86 0.06
N LYS A 106 -9.79 -17.73 1.00
CA LYS A 106 -10.50 -18.99 1.26
C LYS A 106 -11.84 -18.79 1.97
N ASN A 107 -11.92 -17.82 2.89
CA ASN A 107 -13.04 -17.71 3.82
C ASN A 107 -13.95 -16.51 3.55
N THR A 108 -13.53 -15.57 2.70
CA THR A 108 -14.24 -14.31 2.48
C THR A 108 -14.19 -13.90 0.99
N PRO A 109 -15.09 -13.02 0.53
CA PRO A 109 -14.96 -12.37 -0.77
C PRO A 109 -14.02 -11.16 -0.77
N TRP A 110 -13.35 -10.87 0.33
CA TRP A 110 -12.54 -9.66 0.52
C TRP A 110 -11.27 -9.67 -0.31
N LYS A 111 -10.89 -8.47 -0.74
CA LYS A 111 -9.65 -8.21 -1.44
C LYS A 111 -8.59 -7.73 -0.48
N SER A 112 -7.39 -8.30 -0.57
CA SER A 112 -6.25 -7.95 0.27
C SER A 112 -5.55 -6.69 -0.24
N PHE A 113 -5.34 -5.75 0.66
CA PHE A 113 -4.78 -4.43 0.37
C PHE A 113 -3.42 -4.26 1.06
N ILE A 114 -2.39 -3.95 0.29
CA ILE A 114 -1.08 -3.53 0.79
C ILE A 114 -0.85 -2.05 0.55
N HIS A 115 -0.45 -1.32 1.61
CA HIS A 115 0.12 0.01 1.49
C HIS A 115 1.63 -0.08 1.64
N SER A 116 2.36 0.45 0.64
CA SER A 116 3.81 0.55 0.69
C SER A 116 4.26 1.71 -0.19
N CYS A 117 4.77 2.76 0.41
CA CYS A 117 5.30 3.93 -0.29
C CYS A 117 6.64 3.64 -0.98
N GLY A 118 7.02 4.53 -1.88
CA GLY A 118 8.33 4.57 -2.49
C GLY A 118 8.52 3.69 -3.71
N SER A 119 9.79 3.47 -4.04
CA SER A 119 10.24 2.65 -5.16
C SER A 119 10.24 1.17 -4.75
N ILE A 120 9.11 0.49 -5.01
CA ILE A 120 8.86 -0.90 -4.60
C ILE A 120 8.77 -1.87 -5.79
N ARG A 121 9.04 -1.42 -7.01
CA ARG A 121 8.89 -2.23 -8.22
C ARG A 121 9.53 -3.63 -8.13
N PRO A 122 10.72 -3.81 -7.55
CA PRO A 122 11.33 -5.14 -7.42
C PRO A 122 10.55 -6.13 -6.56
N LEU A 123 9.65 -5.64 -5.69
CA LEU A 123 8.85 -6.45 -4.76
C LEU A 123 7.42 -6.71 -5.25
N ILE A 124 6.96 -6.04 -6.32
CA ILE A 124 5.54 -6.13 -6.74
C ILE A 124 5.16 -7.55 -7.14
N GLU A 125 6.02 -8.27 -7.85
CA GLU A 125 5.77 -9.67 -8.19
C GLU A 125 5.60 -10.54 -6.94
N ASP A 126 6.42 -10.31 -5.92
CA ASP A 126 6.36 -11.04 -4.67
C ASP A 126 5.11 -10.67 -3.85
N PHE A 127 4.63 -9.42 -3.96
CA PHE A 127 3.34 -9.02 -3.37
C PHE A 127 2.17 -9.76 -4.05
N ILE A 128 2.19 -9.86 -5.37
CA ILE A 128 1.20 -10.64 -6.12
C ILE A 128 1.24 -12.11 -5.70
N GLU A 129 2.44 -12.69 -5.64
CA GLU A 129 2.64 -14.08 -5.21
C GLU A 129 2.21 -14.31 -3.75
N ALA A 130 2.37 -13.30 -2.89
CA ALA A 130 1.86 -13.32 -1.51
C ALA A 130 0.33 -13.18 -1.41
N GLY A 131 -0.38 -12.96 -2.52
CA GLY A 131 -1.83 -12.90 -2.59
C GLY A 131 -2.43 -11.51 -2.35
N PHE A 132 -1.67 -10.43 -2.54
CA PHE A 132 -2.26 -9.09 -2.52
C PHE A 132 -3.02 -8.79 -3.82
N ASP A 133 -4.23 -8.26 -3.68
CA ASP A 133 -5.11 -7.86 -4.80
C ASP A 133 -4.98 -6.36 -5.12
N ILE A 134 -4.64 -5.53 -4.14
CA ILE A 134 -4.67 -4.07 -4.22
C ILE A 134 -3.33 -3.49 -3.76
N LEU A 135 -2.74 -2.66 -4.60
CA LEU A 135 -1.51 -1.93 -4.31
C LEU A 135 -1.80 -0.44 -4.08
N ASN A 136 -1.33 0.10 -2.97
CA ASN A 136 -1.43 1.50 -2.58
C ASN A 136 -0.08 1.98 -2.01
N PRO A 137 0.33 3.23 -2.14
CA PRO A 137 -0.35 4.35 -2.80
C PRO A 137 0.05 4.55 -4.25
N VAL A 138 0.90 3.69 -4.81
CA VAL A 138 1.43 3.79 -6.18
C VAL A 138 2.20 5.09 -6.39
N GLN A 139 3.34 5.23 -5.73
CA GLN A 139 4.13 6.46 -5.76
C GLN A 139 4.90 6.59 -7.07
N CYS A 140 4.24 7.11 -8.12
CA CYS A 140 4.80 7.25 -9.46
C CYS A 140 5.97 8.22 -9.56
N SER A 141 6.21 9.06 -8.56
CA SER A 141 7.38 9.96 -8.49
C SER A 141 8.65 9.27 -8.00
N ALA A 142 8.55 8.07 -7.44
CA ALA A 142 9.72 7.30 -7.03
C ALA A 142 10.40 6.61 -8.23
N CYS A 143 11.68 6.26 -8.08
CA CYS A 143 12.46 5.60 -9.12
C CYS A 143 11.78 4.31 -9.60
N ASN A 144 11.79 4.08 -10.91
CA ASN A 144 11.25 2.87 -11.56
C ASN A 144 9.74 2.62 -11.34
N MET A 145 8.98 3.63 -10.89
CA MET A 145 7.54 3.54 -10.66
C MET A 145 6.75 4.23 -11.78
N ASP A 146 7.20 4.08 -13.04
CA ASP A 146 6.50 4.61 -14.21
C ASP A 146 5.08 4.04 -14.33
N PRO A 147 4.04 4.87 -14.40
CA PRO A 147 2.66 4.42 -14.36
C PRO A 147 2.25 3.53 -15.53
N GLN A 148 2.75 3.82 -16.75
CA GLN A 148 2.42 3.01 -17.93
C GLN A 148 3.03 1.61 -17.79
N GLN A 149 4.31 1.54 -17.41
CA GLN A 149 4.99 0.25 -17.21
C GLN A 149 4.34 -0.56 -16.09
N LEU A 150 3.94 0.08 -14.99
CA LEU A 150 3.24 -0.59 -13.90
C LEU A 150 1.90 -1.16 -14.37
N LYS A 151 1.13 -0.38 -15.12
CA LYS A 151 -0.17 -0.83 -15.66
C LYS A 151 0.00 -1.98 -16.65
N ASP A 152 0.92 -1.87 -17.58
CA ASP A 152 1.15 -2.89 -18.61
C ASP A 152 1.62 -4.22 -17.99
N GLN A 153 2.48 -4.14 -16.98
CA GLN A 153 3.09 -5.33 -16.37
C GLN A 153 2.20 -5.99 -15.33
N TYR A 154 1.49 -5.22 -14.50
CA TYR A 154 0.81 -5.73 -13.32
C TYR A 154 -0.71 -5.50 -13.33
N GLY A 155 -1.25 -4.72 -14.27
CA GLY A 155 -2.65 -4.33 -14.28
C GLY A 155 -3.65 -5.48 -14.45
N ALA A 156 -3.21 -6.65 -14.92
CA ALA A 156 -4.03 -7.85 -14.98
C ALA A 156 -4.16 -8.55 -13.61
N ALA A 157 -3.18 -8.34 -12.71
CA ALA A 157 -3.10 -9.02 -11.42
C ALA A 157 -3.46 -8.12 -10.23
N LEU A 158 -3.28 -6.80 -10.38
CA LEU A 158 -3.46 -5.84 -9.28
C LEU A 158 -4.46 -4.75 -9.61
N THR A 159 -5.24 -4.36 -8.61
CA THR A 159 -5.93 -3.08 -8.58
C THR A 159 -4.98 -2.02 -8.03
N PHE A 160 -4.75 -0.95 -8.80
CA PHE A 160 -3.99 0.21 -8.35
C PHE A 160 -4.90 1.18 -7.60
N TRP A 161 -4.61 1.39 -6.32
CA TRP A 161 -5.35 2.34 -5.49
C TRP A 161 -4.44 3.49 -5.11
N GLY A 162 -4.48 4.57 -5.87
CA GLY A 162 -3.58 5.71 -5.73
C GLY A 162 -2.91 6.09 -7.05
N GLY A 163 -1.80 6.82 -6.98
CA GLY A 163 -1.07 7.26 -8.16
C GLY A 163 -1.77 8.36 -8.98
N GLY A 164 -2.92 8.86 -8.52
CA GLY A 164 -3.75 9.80 -9.27
C GLY A 164 -3.14 11.18 -9.46
N VAL A 165 -2.40 11.66 -8.47
CA VAL A 165 -1.64 12.91 -8.55
C VAL A 165 -0.46 12.87 -7.59
N ASP A 166 0.68 13.44 -7.99
CA ASP A 166 1.86 13.60 -7.14
C ASP A 166 1.62 14.65 -6.06
N THR A 167 1.77 14.22 -4.81
CA THR A 167 1.58 15.05 -3.61
C THR A 167 2.86 15.73 -3.13
N GLN A 168 4.00 15.47 -3.77
CA GLN A 168 5.29 16.08 -3.42
C GLN A 168 5.64 17.29 -4.28
N HIS A 169 5.19 17.32 -5.54
CA HIS A 169 5.54 18.39 -6.48
C HIS A 169 4.30 18.98 -7.18
N THR A 170 3.55 18.19 -7.95
CA THR A 170 2.48 18.70 -8.81
C THR A 170 1.33 19.31 -7.99
N LEU A 171 0.81 18.58 -7.03
CA LEU A 171 -0.35 19.05 -6.26
C LEU A 171 -0.04 20.27 -5.38
N PRO A 172 1.10 20.33 -4.65
CA PRO A 172 1.42 21.49 -3.82
C PRO A 172 1.98 22.70 -4.58
N PHE A 173 2.71 22.50 -5.69
CA PHE A 173 3.52 23.56 -6.32
C PHE A 173 3.19 23.80 -7.79
N GLY A 174 2.43 22.92 -8.42
CA GLY A 174 1.99 23.10 -9.81
C GLY A 174 0.84 24.10 -9.91
N THR A 175 0.54 24.47 -11.16
CA THR A 175 -0.66 25.22 -11.50
C THR A 175 -1.89 24.31 -11.53
N PRO A 176 -3.13 24.84 -11.42
CA PRO A 176 -4.35 24.05 -11.58
C PRO A 176 -4.40 23.24 -12.89
N GLU A 177 -3.88 23.79 -13.99
CA GLU A 177 -3.84 23.09 -15.29
C GLU A 177 -2.84 21.94 -15.30
N GLU A 178 -1.67 22.08 -14.67
CA GLU A 178 -0.70 20.98 -14.50
C GLU A 178 -1.28 19.85 -13.66
N VAL A 179 -2.00 20.19 -12.58
CA VAL A 179 -2.73 19.21 -11.76
C VAL A 179 -3.78 18.49 -12.61
N ALA A 180 -4.63 19.22 -13.32
CA ALA A 180 -5.66 18.64 -14.17
C ALA A 180 -5.06 17.74 -15.26
N THR A 181 -3.95 18.15 -15.86
CA THR A 181 -3.24 17.37 -16.88
C THR A 181 -2.72 16.07 -16.31
N GLN A 182 -2.03 16.10 -15.17
CA GLN A 182 -1.53 14.87 -14.52
C GLN A 182 -2.68 13.93 -14.13
N VAL A 183 -3.78 14.46 -13.60
CA VAL A 183 -4.97 13.66 -13.25
C VAL A 183 -5.54 12.98 -14.49
N ARG A 184 -5.71 13.70 -15.63
CA ARG A 184 -6.18 13.11 -16.90
C ARG A 184 -5.27 11.98 -17.37
N ASP A 185 -3.96 12.19 -17.35
CA ASP A 185 -2.98 11.20 -17.75
C ASP A 185 -3.08 9.92 -16.87
N ARG A 186 -3.18 10.08 -15.57
CA ARG A 186 -3.31 8.96 -14.64
C ARG A 186 -4.62 8.19 -14.82
N LEU A 187 -5.73 8.91 -15.02
CA LEU A 187 -7.01 8.30 -15.32
C LEU A 187 -6.96 7.51 -16.64
N GLY A 188 -6.31 8.05 -17.67
CA GLY A 188 -6.12 7.39 -18.96
C GLY A 188 -5.30 6.11 -18.85
N ILE A 189 -4.19 6.15 -18.12
CA ILE A 189 -3.26 5.02 -17.96
C ILE A 189 -3.89 3.94 -17.06
N PHE A 190 -4.17 4.27 -15.81
CA PHE A 190 -4.61 3.27 -14.82
C PHE A 190 -6.06 2.85 -15.01
N GLY A 191 -6.93 3.74 -15.53
CA GLY A 191 -8.34 3.45 -15.76
C GLY A 191 -8.60 2.50 -16.94
N HIS A 192 -7.66 2.40 -17.89
CA HIS A 192 -7.81 1.51 -19.03
C HIS A 192 -7.99 0.05 -18.59
N GLY A 193 -9.07 -0.60 -19.04
CA GLY A 193 -9.39 -1.99 -18.68
C GLY A 193 -9.83 -2.21 -17.23
N GLY A 194 -10.02 -1.14 -16.44
CA GLY A 194 -10.42 -1.23 -15.02
C GLY A 194 -9.25 -1.47 -14.06
N GLY A 195 -9.54 -1.94 -12.84
CA GLY A 195 -8.54 -2.20 -11.82
C GLY A 195 -7.85 -0.92 -11.29
N PHE A 196 -8.61 0.19 -11.20
CA PHE A 196 -8.11 1.46 -10.68
C PHE A 196 -9.09 2.12 -9.72
N VAL A 197 -8.58 2.52 -8.57
CA VAL A 197 -9.28 3.38 -7.61
C VAL A 197 -8.50 4.68 -7.50
N PHE A 198 -9.08 5.76 -8.02
CA PHE A 198 -8.44 7.06 -7.97
C PHE A 198 -8.25 7.53 -6.53
N ASN A 199 -7.02 7.87 -6.19
CA ASN A 199 -6.62 8.54 -4.95
C ASN A 199 -5.32 9.33 -5.21
N THR A 200 -5.06 10.33 -4.38
CA THR A 200 -3.74 10.99 -4.31
C THR A 200 -2.67 9.97 -3.91
N VAL A 201 -1.40 10.22 -4.25
CA VAL A 201 -0.30 9.33 -3.84
C VAL A 201 -0.18 9.25 -2.33
N HIS A 202 -0.41 10.35 -1.63
CA HIS A 202 -0.37 10.41 -0.17
C HIS A 202 -1.48 11.32 0.37
N ASN A 203 -1.57 11.46 1.68
CA ASN A 203 -2.49 12.41 2.32
C ASN A 203 -2.28 13.83 1.77
N VAL A 204 -3.38 14.52 1.52
CA VAL A 204 -3.37 15.95 1.19
C VAL A 204 -2.87 16.72 2.41
N GLN A 205 -1.69 17.33 2.28
CA GLN A 205 -1.05 18.06 3.37
C GLN A 205 -1.62 19.48 3.50
N ALA A 206 -1.39 20.09 4.66
CA ALA A 206 -1.70 21.50 4.86
C ALA A 206 -0.87 22.39 3.89
N GLY A 207 -1.46 23.48 3.43
CA GLY A 207 -0.80 24.42 2.52
C GLY A 207 -0.94 24.11 1.02
N ILE A 208 -1.61 23.02 0.66
CA ILE A 208 -1.95 22.77 -0.75
C ILE A 208 -2.98 23.83 -1.23
N PRO A 209 -2.75 24.51 -2.38
CA PRO A 209 -3.66 25.51 -2.90
C PRO A 209 -5.06 24.95 -3.17
N VAL A 210 -6.09 25.67 -2.71
CA VAL A 210 -7.49 25.25 -2.90
C VAL A 210 -7.86 25.12 -4.39
N ASP A 211 -7.30 25.96 -5.25
CA ASP A 211 -7.54 25.89 -6.70
C ASP A 211 -6.96 24.61 -7.31
N ASN A 212 -5.83 24.10 -6.79
CA ASN A 212 -5.27 22.82 -7.20
C ASN A 212 -6.16 21.65 -6.77
N LEU A 213 -6.72 21.71 -5.55
CA LEU A 213 -7.67 20.69 -5.09
C LEU A 213 -8.96 20.73 -5.93
N ARG A 214 -9.45 21.92 -6.27
CA ARG A 214 -10.61 22.07 -7.14
C ARG A 214 -10.34 21.48 -8.51
N ALA A 215 -9.20 21.82 -9.14
CA ALA A 215 -8.81 21.29 -10.44
C ALA A 215 -8.72 19.75 -10.44
N LEU A 216 -8.17 19.17 -9.37
CA LEU A 216 -8.12 17.72 -9.17
C LEU A 216 -9.54 17.12 -9.17
N TYR A 217 -10.43 17.59 -8.29
CA TYR A 217 -11.77 17.03 -8.16
C TYR A 217 -12.64 17.25 -9.39
N ASP A 218 -12.62 18.43 -9.97
CA ASP A 218 -13.39 18.75 -11.18
C ASP A 218 -12.95 17.85 -12.34
N THR A 219 -11.64 17.58 -12.48
CA THR A 219 -11.12 16.70 -13.53
C THR A 219 -11.58 15.25 -13.31
N VAL A 220 -11.54 14.75 -12.08
CA VAL A 220 -12.00 13.38 -11.77
C VAL A 220 -13.49 13.24 -12.01
N ILE A 221 -14.29 14.24 -11.60
CA ILE A 221 -15.75 14.23 -11.80
C ILE A 221 -16.10 14.24 -13.29
N ALA A 222 -15.42 15.10 -14.07
CA ALA A 222 -15.64 15.19 -15.51
C ALA A 222 -15.29 13.92 -16.29
N ALA A 223 -14.37 13.09 -15.76
CA ALA A 223 -13.93 11.85 -16.37
C ALA A 223 -14.82 10.64 -16.01
N ARG A 224 -15.79 10.80 -15.11
CA ARG A 224 -16.72 9.69 -14.77
C ARG A 224 -17.61 9.40 -15.99
N PRO A 225 -17.73 8.14 -16.42
CA PRO A 225 -18.81 7.77 -17.34
C PRO A 225 -20.16 8.07 -16.66
N LEU A 226 -21.03 8.77 -17.40
CA LEU A 226 -22.41 9.03 -17.00
C LEU A 226 -23.20 7.72 -16.88
#